data_5878ab0eb8a10494ec0cf8b5dad8dae8
#
_entry.id   5878ab0eb8a10494ec0cf8b5dad8dae8
#
_cell.length_a   1.000
_cell.length_b   1.000
_cell.length_c   1.000
_cell.angle_alpha   90.00
_cell.angle_beta   90.00
_cell.angle_gamma   90.00
#
_symmetry.space_group_name_H-M   'P 1'
#
loop_
_entity.id
_entity.type
_entity.pdbx_description
1 polymer ?
#
loop_
_entity_poly.entity_id
_entity_poly.type
_entity_poly.pdbx_seq_one_letter_code
_entity_poly.pdbx_strand_id
1 'polypeptide(L)'
;MDYTIIDAHAHLWLRQDTVVDGFPIRTLENGRSLFMGEIRQMVPPFMIDGVNSAEVFLSNMDYAQVSAAVITQEFIDGIQNDYLMEVVSRYPDRFFVCGMCEFRKPGYLEQAKELIGKGFKAIKIP
;
A
#
# COMPACT_ATOMS: atom_id res chain seq x y z
N MET A 1 4.69 9.56 -29.74
CA MET A 1 5.83 9.67 -28.80
C MET A 1 5.77 8.47 -27.86
N ASP A 2 6.74 7.57 -27.94
CA ASP A 2 6.78 6.42 -27.03
C ASP A 2 7.47 6.85 -25.73
N TYR A 3 6.69 7.24 -24.75
CA TYR A 3 7.19 7.52 -23.40
C TYR A 3 6.55 6.55 -22.40
N THR A 4 7.32 6.19 -21.40
CA THR A 4 6.87 5.36 -20.30
C THR A 4 6.42 6.24 -19.14
N ILE A 5 5.19 6.03 -18.66
CA ILE A 5 4.69 6.71 -17.47
C ILE A 5 4.85 5.77 -16.28
N ILE A 6 5.48 6.27 -15.23
CA ILE A 6 5.65 5.55 -13.96
C ILE A 6 4.99 6.39 -12.85
N ASP A 7 4.04 5.78 -12.15
CA ASP A 7 3.53 6.36 -10.90
C ASP A 7 4.58 6.16 -9.81
N ALA A 8 5.13 7.25 -9.31
CA ALA A 8 6.25 7.21 -8.36
C ALA A 8 5.82 6.99 -6.90
N HIS A 9 4.52 7.02 -6.59
CA HIS A 9 4.03 6.87 -5.22
C HIS A 9 2.57 6.42 -5.19
N ALA A 10 2.36 5.16 -4.97
CA ALA A 10 1.03 4.57 -4.83
C ALA A 10 0.98 3.63 -3.62
N HIS A 11 -0.22 3.26 -3.21
CA HIS A 11 -0.46 2.33 -2.11
C HIS A 11 -1.42 1.24 -2.55
N LEU A 12 -1.13 0.00 -2.13
CA LEU A 12 -2.05 -1.13 -2.25
C LEU A 12 -2.41 -1.63 -0.85
N TRP A 13 -3.68 -1.95 -0.65
CA TRP A 13 -4.16 -2.56 0.59
C TRP A 13 -5.39 -3.43 0.33
N LEU A 14 -5.57 -4.47 1.15
CA LEU A 14 -6.73 -5.35 1.06
C LEU A 14 -7.91 -4.78 1.85
N ARG A 15 -7.70 -4.42 3.11
CA ARG A 15 -8.71 -3.79 3.94
C ARG A 15 -8.05 -3.03 5.08
N GLN A 16 -8.50 -1.80 5.30
CA GLN A 16 -8.11 -1.04 6.48
C GLN A 16 -8.84 -1.61 7.71
N ASP A 17 -8.09 -2.24 8.61
CA ASP A 17 -8.60 -2.82 9.85
C ASP A 17 -7.47 -2.90 10.87
N THR A 18 -6.98 -1.75 11.29
CA THR A 18 -5.78 -1.59 12.11
C THR A 18 -6.02 -0.66 13.29
N VAL A 19 -5.01 -0.43 14.11
CA VAL A 19 -5.01 0.53 15.21
C VAL A 19 -3.78 1.42 15.07
N VAL A 20 -3.98 2.73 15.08
CA VAL A 20 -2.91 3.72 15.05
C VAL A 20 -3.04 4.61 16.29
N ASP A 21 -1.99 4.69 17.11
CA ASP A 21 -1.94 5.47 18.35
C ASP A 21 -3.15 5.21 19.29
N GLY A 22 -3.60 3.95 19.35
CA GLY A 22 -4.74 3.53 20.17
C GLY A 22 -6.11 3.74 19.52
N PHE A 23 -6.19 4.38 18.36
CA PHE A 23 -7.43 4.59 17.63
C PHE A 23 -7.63 3.51 16.57
N PRO A 24 -8.82 2.88 16.52
CA PRO A 24 -9.12 1.94 15.45
C PRO A 24 -9.28 2.65 14.11
N ILE A 25 -8.72 2.05 13.07
CA ILE A 25 -8.96 2.41 11.68
C ILE A 25 -9.85 1.31 11.09
N ARG A 26 -10.99 1.67 10.54
CA ARG A 26 -11.96 0.70 10.01
C ARG A 26 -12.52 1.18 8.68
N THR A 27 -12.51 0.31 7.70
CA THR A 27 -13.19 0.53 6.43
C THR A 27 -14.71 0.58 6.65
N LEU A 28 -15.35 1.58 6.10
CA LEU A 28 -16.80 1.76 6.04
C LEU A 28 -17.26 1.82 4.58
N GLU A 29 -18.57 1.90 4.39
CA GLU A 29 -19.16 1.99 3.06
C GLU A 29 -18.81 3.29 2.31
N ASN A 30 -18.88 3.24 1.00
CA ASN A 30 -18.73 4.40 0.09
C ASN A 30 -17.39 5.15 0.26
N GLY A 31 -16.30 4.43 0.45
CA GLY A 31 -14.96 5.00 0.56
C GLY A 31 -14.69 5.76 1.87
N ARG A 32 -15.56 5.63 2.86
CA ARG A 32 -15.38 6.22 4.18
C ARG A 32 -14.61 5.26 5.11
N SER A 33 -13.97 5.84 6.10
CA SER A 33 -13.32 5.08 7.18
C SER A 33 -13.55 5.77 8.52
N LEU A 34 -13.64 4.97 9.57
CA LEU A 34 -13.40 5.47 10.92
C LEU A 34 -11.89 5.72 11.02
N PHE A 35 -11.51 6.96 11.26
CA PHE A 35 -10.12 7.40 11.32
C PHE A 35 -9.91 8.38 12.48
N MET A 36 -9.08 8.01 13.43
CA MET A 36 -8.76 8.83 14.61
C MET A 36 -10.01 9.29 15.38
N GLY A 37 -11.00 8.40 15.52
CA GLY A 37 -12.25 8.67 16.23
C GLY A 37 -13.34 9.38 15.41
N GLU A 38 -13.07 9.72 14.15
CA GLU A 38 -14.03 10.40 13.26
C GLU A 38 -14.28 9.59 12.00
N ILE A 39 -15.46 9.74 11.42
CA ILE A 39 -15.78 9.20 10.11
C ILE A 39 -15.34 10.19 9.03
N ARG A 40 -14.44 9.76 8.17
CA ARG A 40 -13.88 10.58 7.08
C ARG A 40 -14.03 9.90 5.73
N GLN A 41 -14.15 10.71 4.68
CA GLN A 41 -14.02 10.24 3.30
C GLN A 41 -12.53 10.07 3.02
N MET A 42 -12.05 8.83 2.96
CA MET A 42 -10.63 8.51 2.81
C MET A 42 -10.25 8.16 1.38
N VAL A 43 -11.15 7.51 0.64
CA VAL A 43 -10.96 7.11 -0.76
C VAL A 43 -12.21 7.46 -1.57
N PRO A 44 -12.13 7.46 -2.91
CA PRO A 44 -13.30 7.73 -3.75
C PRO A 44 -14.49 6.82 -3.44
N PRO A 45 -15.73 7.32 -3.50
CA PRO A 45 -16.93 6.56 -3.13
C PRO A 45 -17.16 5.27 -3.92
N PHE A 46 -16.60 5.14 -5.12
CA PHE A 46 -16.69 3.93 -5.95
C PHE A 46 -15.79 2.78 -5.44
N MET A 47 -14.87 3.05 -4.55
CA MET A 47 -14.06 2.02 -3.88
C MET A 47 -14.89 1.41 -2.74
N ILE A 48 -15.83 0.54 -3.12
CA ILE A 48 -16.95 0.09 -2.28
C ILE A 48 -16.48 -0.56 -0.99
N ASP A 49 -15.52 -1.47 -1.08
CA ASP A 49 -15.05 -2.23 0.06
C ASP A 49 -13.83 -1.59 0.77
N GLY A 50 -13.48 -0.37 0.39
CA GLY A 50 -12.31 0.32 0.90
C GLY A 50 -10.99 -0.44 0.61
N VAL A 51 -11.00 -1.24 -0.46
CA VAL A 51 -9.88 -2.07 -0.90
C VAL A 51 -9.23 -1.41 -2.12
N ASN A 52 -7.91 -1.39 -2.15
CA ASN A 52 -7.15 -1.04 -3.35
C ASN A 52 -6.18 -2.17 -3.68
N SER A 53 -6.72 -3.27 -4.19
CA SER A 53 -5.93 -4.44 -4.56
C SER A 53 -5.07 -4.17 -5.81
N ALA A 54 -4.09 -5.03 -6.04
CA ALA A 54 -3.25 -4.97 -7.24
C ALA A 54 -4.10 -5.02 -8.52
N GLU A 55 -5.15 -5.84 -8.56
CA GLU A 55 -6.02 -5.99 -9.71
C GLU A 55 -6.83 -4.72 -10.00
N VAL A 56 -7.37 -4.09 -8.95
CA VAL A 56 -8.08 -2.80 -9.08
C VAL A 56 -7.12 -1.72 -9.56
N PHE A 57 -5.94 -1.66 -8.96
CA PHE A 57 -4.94 -0.65 -9.32
C PHE A 57 -4.40 -0.86 -10.75
N LEU A 58 -4.14 -2.10 -11.16
CA LEU A 58 -3.75 -2.43 -12.54
C LEU A 58 -4.80 -1.97 -13.56
N SER A 59 -6.08 -2.19 -13.28
CA SER A 59 -7.16 -1.72 -14.16
C SER A 59 -7.15 -0.18 -14.31
N ASN A 60 -6.89 0.54 -13.22
CA ASN A 60 -6.74 1.99 -13.25
C ASN A 60 -5.48 2.42 -14.02
N MET A 61 -4.35 1.74 -13.81
CA MET A 61 -3.11 1.99 -14.55
C MET A 61 -3.30 1.77 -16.05
N ASP A 62 -3.95 0.67 -16.45
CA ASP A 62 -4.20 0.35 -17.85
C ASP A 62 -5.11 1.40 -18.50
N TYR A 63 -6.16 1.83 -17.81
CA TYR A 63 -7.03 2.91 -18.28
C TYR A 63 -6.26 4.24 -18.45
N ALA A 64 -5.39 4.57 -17.50
CA ALA A 64 -4.59 5.80 -17.51
C ALA A 64 -3.30 5.69 -18.34
N GLN A 65 -3.03 4.53 -18.96
CA GLN A 65 -1.80 4.24 -19.71
C GLN A 65 -0.51 4.39 -18.86
N VAL A 66 -0.60 4.09 -17.57
CA VAL A 66 0.54 4.05 -16.65
C VAL A 66 1.22 2.68 -16.76
N SER A 67 2.49 2.67 -17.07
CA SER A 67 3.24 1.44 -17.36
C SER A 67 3.62 0.67 -16.10
N ALA A 68 4.05 1.37 -15.06
CA ALA A 68 4.49 0.78 -13.80
C ALA A 68 4.20 1.71 -12.62
N ALA A 69 4.25 1.19 -11.41
CA ALA A 69 4.08 1.97 -10.19
C ALA A 69 5.06 1.55 -9.10
N VAL A 70 5.49 2.53 -8.31
CA VAL A 70 6.22 2.33 -7.06
C VAL A 70 5.19 2.25 -5.92
N ILE A 71 5.10 1.10 -5.29
CA ILE A 71 4.17 0.85 -4.20
C ILE A 71 4.88 1.06 -2.86
N THR A 72 4.43 2.06 -2.14
CA THR A 72 4.83 2.33 -0.77
C THR A 72 3.75 1.86 0.21
N GLN A 73 3.99 1.96 1.50
CA GLN A 73 3.04 1.55 2.53
C GLN A 73 2.78 2.68 3.53
N GLU A 74 1.61 2.63 4.14
CA GLU A 74 1.25 3.51 5.26
C GLU A 74 0.73 2.69 6.46
N PHE A 75 0.99 3.17 7.66
CA PHE A 75 0.56 2.47 8.89
C PHE A 75 -0.96 2.36 9.02
N ILE A 76 -1.70 3.29 8.41
CA ILE A 76 -3.17 3.27 8.43
C ILE A 76 -3.76 2.06 7.72
N ASP A 77 -3.04 1.50 6.76
CA ASP A 77 -3.46 0.33 6.00
C ASP A 77 -2.97 -0.99 6.65
N GLY A 78 -2.14 -0.86 7.70
CA GLY A 78 -1.38 -1.96 8.26
C GLY A 78 -0.14 -2.30 7.41
N ILE A 79 0.73 -3.14 7.96
CA ILE A 79 1.93 -3.60 7.26
C ILE A 79 1.52 -4.65 6.22
N GLN A 80 1.80 -4.38 4.95
CA GLN A 80 1.39 -5.17 3.79
C GLN A 80 2.57 -5.95 3.16
N ASN A 81 3.65 -6.19 3.89
CA ASN A 81 4.88 -6.75 3.32
C ASN A 81 4.66 -8.07 2.57
N ASP A 82 3.95 -9.03 3.18
CA ASP A 82 3.71 -10.33 2.56
C ASP A 82 2.84 -10.22 1.32
N TYR A 83 1.80 -9.41 1.38
CA TYR A 83 0.94 -9.12 0.23
C TYR A 83 1.71 -8.47 -0.91
N LEU A 84 2.55 -7.49 -0.63
CA LEU A 84 3.34 -6.82 -1.67
C LEU A 84 4.39 -7.73 -2.31
N MET A 85 4.96 -8.67 -1.56
CA MET A 85 5.84 -9.69 -2.14
C MET A 85 5.08 -10.64 -3.07
N GLU A 86 3.85 -11.01 -2.73
CA GLU A 86 2.99 -11.76 -3.64
C GLU A 86 2.67 -10.95 -4.91
N VAL A 87 2.33 -9.68 -4.76
CA VAL A 87 2.02 -8.78 -5.89
C VAL A 87 3.18 -8.66 -6.86
N VAL A 88 4.40 -8.37 -6.37
CA VAL A 88 5.57 -8.25 -7.26
C VAL A 88 5.96 -9.59 -7.91
N SER A 89 5.70 -10.69 -7.24
CA SER A 89 5.89 -12.03 -7.82
C SER A 89 4.96 -12.29 -9.00
N ARG A 90 3.72 -11.82 -8.93
CA ARG A 90 2.72 -11.99 -10.01
C ARG A 90 2.87 -10.96 -11.13
N TYR A 91 3.30 -9.75 -10.80
CA TYR A 91 3.37 -8.61 -11.72
C TYR A 91 4.73 -7.89 -11.66
N PRO A 92 5.85 -8.58 -11.95
CA PRO A 92 7.21 -8.07 -11.72
C PRO A 92 7.55 -6.84 -12.58
N ASP A 93 6.92 -6.71 -13.75
CA ASP A 93 7.17 -5.60 -14.68
C ASP A 93 6.24 -4.39 -14.43
N ARG A 94 5.28 -4.54 -13.51
CA ARG A 94 4.28 -3.51 -13.25
C ARG A 94 4.48 -2.83 -11.91
N PHE A 95 5.03 -3.53 -10.92
CA PHE A 95 5.17 -3.01 -9.57
C PHE A 95 6.59 -3.11 -9.04
N PHE A 96 7.08 -2.00 -8.50
CA PHE A 96 8.24 -1.94 -7.62
C PHE A 96 7.72 -1.71 -6.20
N VAL A 97 8.02 -2.61 -5.27
CA VAL A 97 7.43 -2.57 -3.93
C VAL A 97 8.45 -2.19 -2.87
N CYS A 98 8.04 -1.32 -1.94
CA CYS A 98 8.81 -0.94 -0.77
C CYS A 98 8.32 -1.73 0.45
N GLY A 99 9.25 -2.32 1.20
CA GLY A 99 8.95 -2.90 2.50
C GLY A 99 8.73 -1.81 3.55
N MET A 100 8.04 -2.15 4.63
CA MET A 100 7.87 -1.25 5.77
C MET A 100 8.13 -2.00 7.08
N CYS A 101 8.83 -1.36 8.00
CA CYS A 101 9.04 -1.84 9.36
C CYS A 101 8.58 -0.81 10.38
N GLU A 102 8.37 -1.23 11.62
CA GLU A 102 7.91 -0.36 12.69
C GLU A 102 9.06 0.46 13.29
N PHE A 103 9.44 1.56 12.63
CA PHE A 103 10.57 2.42 13.00
C PHE A 103 10.54 2.98 14.43
N ARG A 104 9.35 3.04 15.03
CA ARG A 104 9.17 3.54 16.40
C ARG A 104 9.45 2.49 17.47
N LYS A 105 9.67 1.23 17.06
CA LYS A 105 9.92 0.11 17.97
C LYS A 105 11.38 -0.32 17.93
N PRO A 106 11.94 -0.80 19.05
CA PRO A 106 13.24 -1.45 19.06
C PRO A 106 13.27 -2.62 18.06
N GLY A 107 14.42 -2.85 17.42
CA GLY A 107 14.57 -3.95 16.46
C GLY A 107 14.19 -3.59 15.02
N TYR A 108 13.80 -2.35 14.72
CA TYR A 108 13.42 -1.93 13.37
C TYR A 108 14.55 -2.17 12.34
N LEU A 109 15.81 -2.02 12.75
CA LEU A 109 16.94 -2.20 11.86
C LEU A 109 17.09 -3.66 11.42
N GLU A 110 16.89 -4.59 12.33
CA GLU A 110 16.89 -6.03 12.06
C GLU A 110 15.72 -6.39 11.14
N GLN A 111 14.53 -5.86 11.40
CA GLN A 111 13.37 -6.02 10.51
C GLN A 111 13.65 -5.49 9.10
N ALA A 112 14.27 -4.31 8.98
CA ALA A 112 14.64 -3.77 7.67
C ALA A 112 15.64 -4.67 6.93
N LYS A 113 16.64 -5.22 7.62
CA LYS A 113 17.58 -6.19 7.04
C LYS A 113 16.89 -7.46 6.58
N GLU A 114 15.96 -7.99 7.37
CA GLU A 114 15.15 -9.15 6.99
C GLU A 114 14.33 -8.89 5.73
N LEU A 115 13.69 -7.72 5.62
CA LEU A 115 12.92 -7.35 4.44
C LEU A 115 13.80 -7.26 3.18
N ILE A 116 14.99 -6.66 3.30
CA ILE A 116 15.96 -6.64 2.20
C ILE A 116 16.39 -8.07 1.84
N GLY A 117 16.62 -8.93 2.83
CA GLY A 117 16.92 -10.35 2.62
C GLY A 117 15.80 -11.13 1.93
N LYS A 118 14.54 -10.74 2.14
CA LYS A 118 13.37 -11.29 1.44
C LYS A 118 13.19 -10.79 0.01
N GLY A 119 13.96 -9.78 -0.41
CA GLY A 119 13.94 -9.28 -1.78
C GLY A 119 13.35 -7.88 -1.96
N PHE A 120 12.96 -7.19 -0.89
CA PHE A 120 12.61 -5.76 -1.00
C PHE A 120 13.84 -4.95 -1.38
N LYS A 121 13.71 -4.08 -2.37
CA LYS A 121 14.79 -3.22 -2.86
C LYS A 121 14.73 -1.80 -2.30
N ALA A 122 13.67 -1.50 -1.57
CA ALA A 122 13.48 -0.22 -0.88
C ALA A 122 12.68 -0.42 0.41
N ILE A 123 12.88 0.48 1.35
CA ILE A 123 12.16 0.53 2.62
C ILE A 123 11.48 1.89 2.71
N LYS A 124 10.18 1.88 2.98
CA LYS A 124 9.40 3.10 3.28
C LYS A 124 9.71 3.57 4.68
N ILE A 125 10.04 4.84 4.79
CA ILE A 125 10.16 5.58 6.05
C ILE A 125 9.01 6.59 6.07
N PRO A 126 8.01 6.44 6.93
CA PRO A 126 6.89 7.37 7.04
C PRO A 126 7.27 8.68 7.75
#